data_4d8a9170d5fdfaab7b94eff66a476511
#
_entry.id   4d8a9170d5fdfaab7b94eff66a476511
#
_cell.length_a   1.000
_cell.length_b   1.000
_cell.length_c   1.000
_cell.angle_alpha   90.00
_cell.angle_beta   90.00
_cell.angle_gamma   90.00
#
_symmetry.space_group_name_H-M   'P 1'
#
loop_
_entity.id
_entity.type
_entity.pdbx_description
1 polymer ?
#
loop_
_entity_poly.entity_id
_entity_poly.type
_entity_poly.pdbx_seq_one_letter_code
_entity_poly.pdbx_strand_id
1 'polypeptide(L)'
;VKAYNFGQAQAGQQIGYLVTDLPNKSLSWQSTSQVDVGLEFGLFGNRVTGVVDVYSHNTKDILLPVLLPPSNGAQNTLKNVGKTKGHGLEVTLSGDVIKTTSGFTWSMDVNYFFNREEIVQLTTPNEKMNVANGWFVGEPLTVIYDVKKIGIWQTDDAAALAEQTSPVQYAGQIRVQDLNNDKKIDASDRQIIGNFQPKWEGGITNRFSFKNFDLTAVVYARMGMKILVPYVTSDGGFQGYTFFMQSRNNQLKVDYWTPTNPTNAFPQPDASTDKPLFSSTLGYMDGSFIKCRSINLGYTVPADFLNKFRINSVRVYVSAVNPFIIYSPFVKDGFGPDPEGNGYGGGVSSGQAGYTSGTSAAPNRQISVNANNPSTRQFILGLNLKF
;
A
#
# COMPACT_ATOMS: atom_id res chain seq x y z
N VAL A 1 31.25 3.16 14.92
CA VAL A 1 32.19 2.02 14.81
C VAL A 1 31.36 0.75 15.02
N LYS A 2 31.33 -0.14 14.06
CA LYS A 2 30.72 -1.47 14.22
C LYS A 2 31.80 -2.52 14.39
N ALA A 3 31.58 -3.46 15.31
CA ALA A 3 32.42 -4.63 15.46
C ALA A 3 32.04 -5.68 14.39
N TYR A 4 33.02 -6.19 13.69
CA TYR A 4 32.84 -7.26 12.72
C TYR A 4 33.62 -8.51 13.15
N ASN A 5 32.98 -9.68 13.04
CA ASN A 5 33.65 -10.96 13.14
C ASN A 5 34.28 -11.31 11.79
N PHE A 6 35.60 -11.32 11.72
CA PHE A 6 36.32 -11.77 10.55
C PHE A 6 36.49 -13.30 10.62
N GLY A 7 35.63 -14.01 9.90
CA GLY A 7 35.79 -15.40 9.47
C GLY A 7 35.82 -16.47 10.57
N GLN A 8 35.20 -17.59 10.29
CA GLN A 8 35.41 -18.85 11.02
C GLN A 8 36.77 -19.48 10.61
N ALA A 9 37.85 -18.92 11.13
CA ALA A 9 39.10 -19.68 11.17
C ALA A 9 39.17 -20.39 12.52
N GLN A 10 39.56 -21.64 12.53
CA GLN A 10 39.60 -22.56 13.67
C GLN A 10 40.49 -22.13 14.86
N ALA A 11 40.87 -20.87 14.97
CA ALA A 11 41.66 -20.36 16.08
C ALA A 11 41.21 -18.91 16.41
N GLY A 12 40.27 -18.78 17.33
CA GLY A 12 39.94 -17.54 18.01
C GLY A 12 39.23 -16.48 17.15
N GLN A 13 38.08 -16.02 17.58
CA GLN A 13 37.41 -14.84 16.97
C GLN A 13 38.25 -13.60 17.19
N GLN A 14 38.82 -13.06 16.12
CA GLN A 14 39.44 -11.73 16.19
C GLN A 14 38.35 -10.68 15.89
N ILE A 15 38.13 -9.78 16.85
CA ILE A 15 37.21 -8.67 16.69
C ILE A 15 37.97 -7.53 16.01
N GLY A 16 37.54 -7.19 14.78
CA GLY A 16 38.03 -6.02 14.08
C GLY A 16 37.04 -4.84 14.20
N TYR A 17 37.53 -3.63 14.16
CA TYR A 17 36.72 -2.41 14.17
C TYR A 17 36.81 -1.73 12.81
N LEU A 18 35.64 -1.45 12.20
CA LEU A 18 35.57 -0.66 10.99
C LEU A 18 34.80 0.63 11.26
N VAL A 19 35.35 1.74 10.81
CA VAL A 19 34.62 3.02 10.82
C VAL A 19 33.59 2.96 9.70
N THR A 20 32.32 2.96 10.05
CA THR A 20 31.21 2.89 9.07
C THR A 20 30.76 4.28 8.64
N ASP A 21 30.81 5.24 9.55
CA ASP A 21 30.25 6.57 9.34
C ASP A 21 31.22 7.63 9.85
N LEU A 22 31.38 8.70 9.07
CA LEU A 22 32.09 9.89 9.53
C LEU A 22 31.12 10.86 10.20
N PRO A 23 31.52 11.45 11.34
CA PRO A 23 30.70 12.49 11.96
C PRO A 23 30.72 13.75 11.10
N ASN A 24 29.54 14.39 11.03
CA ASN A 24 29.42 15.70 10.37
C ASN A 24 29.02 16.76 11.39
N LYS A 25 29.91 17.69 11.66
CA LYS A 25 29.70 18.80 12.60
C LYS A 25 28.79 19.91 12.04
N SER A 26 28.51 19.88 10.73
CA SER A 26 27.67 20.85 10.04
C SER A 26 26.19 20.41 9.96
N LEU A 27 25.79 19.37 10.69
CA LEU A 27 24.40 18.95 10.71
C LEU A 27 23.50 20.04 11.31
N SER A 28 22.40 20.28 10.64
CA SER A 28 21.36 21.21 11.06
C SER A 28 19.98 20.51 11.14
N TRP A 29 19.00 21.26 11.59
CA TRP A 29 17.62 20.78 11.64
C TRP A 29 17.00 20.77 10.24
N GLN A 30 16.24 19.73 9.93
CA GLN A 30 15.32 19.80 8.79
C GLN A 30 14.21 20.81 9.11
N SER A 31 13.73 21.50 8.09
CA SER A 31 12.64 22.46 8.23
C SER A 31 11.53 22.19 7.24
N THR A 32 10.28 22.31 7.71
CA THR A 32 9.10 22.24 6.87
C THR A 32 8.38 23.59 6.92
N SER A 33 8.10 24.16 5.76
CA SER A 33 7.21 25.30 5.60
C SER A 33 5.90 24.80 5.00
N GLN A 34 4.78 25.23 5.55
CA GLN A 34 3.43 24.88 5.11
C GLN A 34 2.59 26.12 4.93
N VAL A 35 1.77 26.10 3.90
CA VAL A 35 0.65 27.03 3.68
C VAL A 35 -0.61 26.20 3.66
N ASP A 36 -1.61 26.67 4.39
CA ASP A 36 -2.91 26.02 4.53
C ASP A 36 -3.99 27.09 4.35
N VAL A 37 -4.98 26.79 3.50
CA VAL A 37 -6.12 27.68 3.25
C VAL A 37 -7.40 26.89 3.38
N GLY A 38 -8.17 27.20 4.42
CA GLY A 38 -9.44 26.56 4.72
C GLY A 38 -10.63 27.48 4.46
N LEU A 39 -11.70 26.89 3.98
CA LEU A 39 -13.02 27.54 3.84
C LEU A 39 -14.05 26.70 4.61
N GLU A 40 -14.65 27.33 5.62
CA GLU A 40 -15.80 26.77 6.33
C GLU A 40 -17.07 27.47 5.87
N PHE A 41 -18.13 26.74 5.65
CA PHE A 41 -19.42 27.31 5.23
C PHE A 41 -20.62 26.55 5.79
N GLY A 42 -21.71 27.28 5.93
CA GLY A 42 -23.04 26.76 6.27
C GLY A 42 -24.08 27.34 5.34
N LEU A 43 -24.83 26.46 4.69
CA LEU A 43 -25.86 26.80 3.71
C LEU A 43 -27.24 26.37 4.19
N PHE A 44 -28.27 27.06 3.71
CA PHE A 44 -29.69 26.73 4.00
C PHE A 44 -29.99 26.67 5.50
N GLY A 45 -29.49 27.65 6.28
CA GLY A 45 -29.66 27.66 7.74
C GLY A 45 -28.89 26.53 8.44
N ASN A 46 -27.66 26.26 7.97
CA ASN A 46 -26.79 25.16 8.43
C ASN A 46 -27.34 23.74 8.17
N ARG A 47 -28.28 23.62 7.24
CA ARG A 47 -28.73 22.30 6.80
C ARG A 47 -27.64 21.55 6.04
N VAL A 48 -26.76 22.27 5.37
CA VAL A 48 -25.54 21.74 4.75
C VAL A 48 -24.37 22.56 5.30
N THR A 49 -23.41 21.91 5.88
CA THR A 49 -22.16 22.49 6.35
C THR A 49 -20.99 21.83 5.65
N GLY A 50 -19.90 22.55 5.47
CA GLY A 50 -18.73 21.99 4.84
C GLY A 50 -17.46 22.71 5.24
N VAL A 51 -16.37 21.97 5.12
CA VAL A 51 -15.00 22.45 5.26
C VAL A 51 -14.23 21.99 4.04
N VAL A 52 -13.49 22.90 3.43
CA VAL A 52 -12.58 22.62 2.31
C VAL A 52 -11.23 23.19 2.66
N ASP A 53 -10.23 22.34 2.77
CA ASP A 53 -8.86 22.73 3.09
C ASP A 53 -7.93 22.35 1.94
N VAL A 54 -7.11 23.30 1.51
CA VAL A 54 -6.06 23.12 0.52
C VAL A 54 -4.74 23.46 1.17
N TYR A 55 -3.80 22.53 1.12
CA TYR A 55 -2.50 22.74 1.71
C TYR A 55 -1.35 22.43 0.75
N SER A 56 -0.23 23.09 1.01
CA SER A 56 1.04 22.81 0.36
C SER A 56 2.16 22.92 1.36
N HIS A 57 3.09 21.96 1.35
CA HIS A 57 4.24 21.99 2.23
C HIS A 57 5.53 21.66 1.47
N ASN A 58 6.63 22.22 1.94
CA ASN A 58 7.97 21.98 1.43
C ASN A 58 8.88 21.64 2.62
N THR A 59 9.51 20.50 2.56
CA THR A 59 10.52 20.06 3.53
C THR A 59 11.89 20.13 2.89
N LYS A 60 12.83 20.80 3.54
CA LYS A 60 14.22 20.92 3.11
C LYS A 60 15.17 20.47 4.21
N ASP A 61 16.42 20.29 3.81
CA ASP A 61 17.50 19.92 4.72
C ASP A 61 17.25 18.55 5.39
N ILE A 62 16.58 17.63 4.66
CA ILE A 62 16.35 16.25 5.12
C ILE A 62 17.69 15.55 5.26
N LEU A 63 17.89 14.89 6.41
CA LEU A 63 19.08 14.13 6.70
C LEU A 63 19.14 12.85 5.89
N LEU A 64 20.09 12.77 4.97
CA LEU A 64 20.33 11.57 4.17
C LEU A 64 21.77 11.08 4.34
N PRO A 65 21.99 9.75 4.34
CA PRO A 65 23.33 9.19 4.24
C PRO A 65 23.89 9.44 2.84
N VAL A 66 25.03 10.07 2.78
CA VAL A 66 25.78 10.31 1.54
C VAL A 66 26.99 9.38 1.50
N LEU A 67 27.07 8.60 0.42
CA LEU A 67 28.20 7.71 0.17
C LEU A 67 29.49 8.52 0.03
N LEU A 68 30.55 8.03 0.66
CA LEU A 68 31.87 8.60 0.59
C LEU A 68 32.79 7.76 -0.30
N PRO A 69 33.76 8.39 -0.98
CA PRO A 69 34.80 7.63 -1.66
C PRO A 69 35.52 6.69 -0.69
N PRO A 70 35.89 5.47 -1.10
CA PRO A 70 36.56 4.49 -0.25
C PRO A 70 37.86 5.02 0.39
N SER A 71 38.51 5.99 -0.23
CA SER A 71 39.70 6.66 0.28
C SER A 71 39.48 7.38 1.61
N ASN A 72 38.26 7.67 2.00
CA ASN A 72 37.93 8.35 3.27
C ASN A 72 37.89 7.40 4.48
N GLY A 73 38.06 6.10 4.28
CA GLY A 73 38.06 5.12 5.37
C GLY A 73 36.70 4.90 6.06
N ALA A 74 35.66 5.51 5.54
CA ALA A 74 34.28 5.29 5.98
C ALA A 74 33.35 5.24 4.79
N GLN A 75 32.20 4.53 4.93
CA GLN A 75 31.25 4.33 3.83
C GLN A 75 30.31 5.52 3.65
N ASN A 76 29.89 6.13 4.75
CA ASN A 76 28.83 7.14 4.73
C ASN A 76 29.14 8.31 5.66
N THR A 77 28.49 9.44 5.37
CA THR A 77 28.29 10.54 6.30
C THR A 77 26.87 11.07 6.16
N LEU A 78 26.27 11.53 7.25
CA LEU A 78 24.95 12.18 7.19
C LEU A 78 25.12 13.64 6.73
N LYS A 79 24.24 14.08 5.82
CA LYS A 79 24.16 15.47 5.35
C LYS A 79 22.73 15.94 5.24
N ASN A 80 22.51 17.25 5.41
CA ASN A 80 21.22 17.92 5.19
C ASN A 80 21.09 18.28 3.71
N VAL A 81 20.59 17.38 2.89
CA VAL A 81 20.61 17.53 1.42
C VAL A 81 19.28 17.24 0.74
N GLY A 82 18.43 16.42 1.34
CA GLY A 82 17.16 16.02 0.75
C GLY A 82 16.11 17.12 0.78
N LYS A 83 15.23 17.12 -0.23
CA LYS A 83 14.05 17.99 -0.28
C LYS A 83 12.85 17.22 -0.78
N THR A 84 11.70 17.44 -0.14
CA THR A 84 10.39 16.95 -0.60
C THR A 84 9.41 18.11 -0.64
N LYS A 85 8.36 17.96 -1.43
CA LYS A 85 7.20 18.82 -1.39
C LYS A 85 5.94 17.98 -1.42
N GLY A 86 4.87 18.53 -0.89
CA GLY A 86 3.57 17.89 -0.94
C GLY A 86 2.46 18.92 -1.02
N HIS A 87 1.31 18.48 -1.54
CA HIS A 87 0.09 19.26 -1.58
C HIS A 87 -1.11 18.34 -1.48
N GLY A 88 -2.20 18.86 -1.01
CA GLY A 88 -3.43 18.09 -0.87
C GLY A 88 -4.68 18.95 -0.80
N LEU A 89 -5.79 18.24 -0.86
CA LEU A 89 -7.13 18.78 -0.68
C LEU A 89 -7.88 17.87 0.28
N GLU A 90 -8.52 18.46 1.26
CA GLU A 90 -9.43 17.80 2.17
C GLU A 90 -10.82 18.47 2.08
N VAL A 91 -11.85 17.65 1.93
CA VAL A 91 -13.24 18.12 1.86
C VAL A 91 -14.06 17.32 2.84
N THR A 92 -14.76 18.01 3.72
CA THR A 92 -15.77 17.42 4.60
C THR A 92 -17.08 18.14 4.36
N LEU A 93 -18.13 17.39 4.04
CA LEU A 93 -19.49 17.89 3.88
C LEU A 93 -20.40 17.11 4.82
N SER A 94 -21.24 17.84 5.56
CA SER A 94 -22.24 17.26 6.45
C SER A 94 -23.60 17.91 6.17
N GLY A 95 -24.66 17.10 6.17
CA GLY A 95 -25.97 17.68 5.93
C GLY A 95 -27.15 16.76 6.24
N ASP A 96 -28.28 17.42 6.50
CA ASP A 96 -29.58 16.79 6.61
C ASP A 96 -30.18 16.65 5.21
N VAL A 97 -30.11 15.43 4.64
CA VAL A 97 -30.65 15.12 3.30
C VAL A 97 -32.17 15.16 3.32
N ILE A 98 -32.78 14.46 4.28
CA ILE A 98 -34.23 14.41 4.47
C ILE A 98 -34.56 14.58 5.95
N LYS A 99 -35.55 15.43 6.22
CA LYS A 99 -36.18 15.56 7.53
C LYS A 99 -37.68 15.73 7.34
N THR A 100 -38.43 14.72 7.72
CA THR A 100 -39.90 14.69 7.54
C THR A 100 -40.63 15.04 8.81
N THR A 101 -41.86 15.53 8.67
CA THR A 101 -42.77 15.77 9.81
C THR A 101 -43.21 14.47 10.49
N SER A 102 -43.11 13.32 9.79
CA SER A 102 -43.40 11.98 10.35
C SER A 102 -42.28 11.46 11.28
N GLY A 103 -41.20 12.21 11.44
CA GLY A 103 -40.08 11.86 12.32
C GLY A 103 -39.00 11.01 11.65
N PHE A 104 -39.02 10.82 10.32
CA PHE A 104 -37.90 10.23 9.60
C PHE A 104 -36.84 11.29 9.33
N THR A 105 -35.59 10.97 9.66
CA THR A 105 -34.43 11.80 9.30
C THR A 105 -33.37 10.98 8.59
N TRP A 106 -32.74 11.56 7.59
CA TRP A 106 -31.55 11.05 6.95
C TRP A 106 -30.53 12.17 6.91
N SER A 107 -29.41 11.97 7.59
CA SER A 107 -28.24 12.84 7.50
C SER A 107 -27.04 12.08 6.94
N MET A 108 -26.15 12.80 6.28
CA MET A 108 -25.01 12.24 5.60
C MET A 108 -23.78 13.10 5.85
N ASP A 109 -22.65 12.43 6.18
CA ASP A 109 -21.33 13.06 6.12
C ASP A 109 -20.55 12.43 4.98
N VAL A 110 -19.88 13.27 4.21
CA VAL A 110 -18.95 12.86 3.14
C VAL A 110 -17.60 13.46 3.45
N ASN A 111 -16.56 12.66 3.42
CA ASN A 111 -15.20 13.13 3.43
C ASN A 111 -14.46 12.65 2.19
N TYR A 112 -13.61 13.48 1.67
CA TYR A 112 -12.74 13.19 0.54
C TYR A 112 -11.40 13.84 0.79
N PHE A 113 -10.32 13.12 0.54
CA PHE A 113 -9.00 13.72 0.54
C PHE A 113 -8.07 13.09 -0.50
N PHE A 114 -7.17 13.87 -0.99
CA PHE A 114 -6.00 13.38 -1.69
C PHE A 114 -4.75 14.12 -1.19
N ASN A 115 -3.65 13.42 -1.20
CA ASN A 115 -2.33 13.94 -0.93
C ASN A 115 -1.37 13.53 -2.04
N ARG A 116 -0.51 14.43 -2.45
CA ARG A 116 0.60 14.18 -3.36
C ARG A 116 1.88 14.65 -2.72
N GLU A 117 2.79 13.72 -2.55
CA GLU A 117 4.13 13.99 -2.04
C GLU A 117 5.13 13.56 -3.10
N GLU A 118 6.15 14.37 -3.34
CA GLU A 118 7.21 14.06 -4.30
C GLU A 118 8.59 14.47 -3.78
N ILE A 119 9.59 13.76 -4.24
CA ILE A 119 10.99 14.07 -4.00
C ILE A 119 11.40 15.21 -4.93
N VAL A 120 11.92 16.29 -4.38
CA VAL A 120 12.41 17.45 -5.14
C VAL A 120 13.91 17.36 -5.37
N GLN A 121 14.64 16.86 -4.39
CA GLN A 121 16.10 16.74 -4.46
C GLN A 121 16.58 15.56 -3.59
N LEU A 122 17.51 14.80 -4.12
CA LEU A 122 18.22 13.75 -3.40
C LEU A 122 19.54 14.29 -2.77
N THR A 123 20.60 13.49 -2.79
CA THR A 123 21.86 13.85 -2.13
C THR A 123 22.62 14.98 -2.84
N THR A 124 22.44 15.10 -4.16
CA THR A 124 22.99 16.20 -4.96
C THR A 124 21.93 16.78 -5.90
N PRO A 125 22.05 18.06 -6.33
CA PRO A 125 21.09 18.68 -7.24
C PRO A 125 20.95 17.97 -8.60
N ASN A 126 21.99 17.28 -9.04
CA ASN A 126 22.00 16.60 -10.35
C ASN A 126 21.56 15.15 -10.28
N GLU A 127 21.47 14.57 -9.09
CA GLU A 127 21.01 13.21 -8.89
C GLU A 127 19.51 13.12 -9.15
N LYS A 128 19.10 12.37 -10.16
CA LYS A 128 17.69 12.22 -10.53
C LYS A 128 17.05 10.97 -9.92
N MET A 129 17.85 9.98 -9.59
CA MET A 129 17.36 8.72 -9.04
C MET A 129 18.39 8.07 -8.11
N ASN A 130 17.89 7.38 -7.12
CA ASN A 130 18.64 6.47 -6.27
C ASN A 130 17.93 5.13 -6.26
N VAL A 131 18.33 4.25 -7.19
CA VAL A 131 17.68 2.96 -7.41
C VAL A 131 17.78 2.05 -6.19
N ALA A 132 18.89 2.13 -5.44
CA ALA A 132 19.10 1.30 -4.25
C ALA A 132 18.06 1.59 -3.15
N ASN A 133 17.57 2.82 -3.06
CA ASN A 133 16.55 3.24 -2.11
C ASN A 133 15.14 3.35 -2.76
N GLY A 134 15.04 3.16 -4.07
CA GLY A 134 13.78 3.34 -4.80
C GLY A 134 13.31 4.80 -4.85
N TRP A 135 14.23 5.76 -4.84
CA TRP A 135 13.92 7.18 -4.82
C TRP A 135 14.15 7.83 -6.18
N PHE A 136 13.17 8.56 -6.65
CA PHE A 136 13.17 9.22 -7.95
C PHE A 136 12.66 10.65 -7.81
N VAL A 137 13.41 11.61 -8.33
CA VAL A 137 13.01 13.03 -8.30
C VAL A 137 11.76 13.22 -9.15
N GLY A 138 10.76 13.91 -8.61
CA GLY A 138 9.44 14.09 -9.20
C GLY A 138 8.42 13.01 -8.87
N GLU A 139 8.83 11.98 -8.13
CA GLU A 139 7.99 10.86 -7.76
C GLU A 139 7.79 10.75 -6.24
N PRO A 140 6.73 10.10 -5.78
CA PRO A 140 6.54 9.83 -4.36
C PRO A 140 7.57 8.84 -3.81
N LEU A 141 7.73 8.80 -2.48
CA LEU A 141 8.65 7.88 -1.81
C LEU A 141 8.29 6.39 -1.97
N THR A 142 7.12 6.10 -2.51
CA THR A 142 6.51 4.76 -2.53
C THR A 142 6.34 4.19 -3.92
N VAL A 143 7.23 4.51 -4.86
CA VAL A 143 7.17 4.00 -6.23
C VAL A 143 7.53 2.52 -6.30
N ILE A 144 6.97 1.86 -7.31
CA ILE A 144 7.35 0.52 -7.74
C ILE A 144 8.24 0.67 -8.97
N TYR A 145 9.50 0.32 -8.84
CA TYR A 145 10.50 0.36 -9.90
C TYR A 145 10.94 -1.05 -10.26
N ASP A 146 10.44 -1.55 -11.37
CA ASP A 146 10.69 -2.91 -11.84
C ASP A 146 10.51 -3.00 -13.36
N VAL A 147 10.76 -4.17 -13.93
CA VAL A 147 10.38 -4.46 -15.33
C VAL A 147 8.85 -4.52 -15.43
N LYS A 148 8.30 -4.10 -16.55
CA LYS A 148 6.86 -4.07 -16.78
C LYS A 148 6.39 -5.33 -17.49
N LYS A 149 5.57 -6.14 -16.84
CA LYS A 149 4.88 -7.27 -17.47
C LYS A 149 3.94 -6.75 -18.57
N ILE A 150 4.03 -7.31 -19.76
CA ILE A 150 3.16 -7.02 -20.91
C ILE A 150 2.34 -8.22 -21.36
N GLY A 151 2.57 -9.39 -20.79
CA GLY A 151 1.83 -10.61 -21.08
C GLY A 151 2.56 -11.86 -20.66
N ILE A 152 2.19 -12.94 -21.33
CA ILE A 152 2.89 -14.25 -21.31
C ILE A 152 3.29 -14.55 -22.74
N TRP A 153 4.49 -15.07 -22.94
CA TRP A 153 4.94 -15.50 -24.24
C TRP A 153 4.04 -16.62 -24.77
N GLN A 154 3.49 -16.43 -25.99
CA GLN A 154 2.62 -17.41 -26.62
C GLN A 154 3.41 -18.31 -27.57
N THR A 155 2.80 -19.43 -27.97
CA THR A 155 3.40 -20.34 -28.97
C THR A 155 3.68 -19.64 -30.31
N ASP A 156 2.83 -18.70 -30.66
CA ASP A 156 2.95 -17.95 -31.94
C ASP A 156 4.02 -16.84 -31.90
N ASP A 157 4.54 -16.52 -30.69
CA ASP A 157 5.63 -15.55 -30.51
C ASP A 157 7.03 -16.13 -30.83
N ALA A 158 7.14 -17.31 -31.44
CA ALA A 158 8.39 -18.03 -31.60
C ALA A 158 9.50 -17.19 -32.34
N ALA A 159 9.11 -16.36 -33.31
CA ALA A 159 10.05 -15.47 -34.01
C ALA A 159 10.60 -14.39 -33.08
N ALA A 160 9.75 -13.74 -32.29
CA ALA A 160 10.16 -12.72 -31.32
C ALA A 160 10.96 -13.31 -30.15
N LEU A 161 10.64 -14.53 -29.72
CA LEU A 161 11.41 -15.28 -28.72
C LEU A 161 12.83 -15.60 -29.22
N ALA A 162 12.98 -15.98 -30.47
CA ALA A 162 14.28 -16.26 -31.08
C ALA A 162 15.20 -15.04 -31.15
N GLU A 163 14.63 -13.83 -31.14
CA GLU A 163 15.39 -12.57 -31.13
C GLU A 163 15.87 -12.20 -29.70
N GLN A 164 15.25 -12.74 -28.64
CA GLN A 164 15.67 -12.45 -27.27
C GLN A 164 17.01 -13.13 -26.97
N THR A 165 17.98 -12.36 -26.53
CA THR A 165 19.35 -12.87 -26.35
C THR A 165 19.67 -13.20 -24.90
N SER A 166 19.05 -12.49 -23.94
CA SER A 166 19.28 -12.69 -22.49
C SER A 166 18.18 -12.07 -21.65
N PRO A 167 17.63 -12.77 -20.63
CA PRO A 167 17.75 -14.21 -20.44
C PRO A 167 17.02 -14.99 -21.54
N VAL A 168 17.44 -16.20 -21.79
CA VAL A 168 16.72 -17.09 -22.73
C VAL A 168 15.32 -17.36 -22.19
N GLN A 169 14.32 -17.17 -23.03
CA GLN A 169 12.91 -17.35 -22.69
C GLN A 169 12.22 -18.31 -23.66
N TYR A 170 11.07 -18.82 -23.24
CA TYR A 170 10.24 -19.71 -24.04
C TYR A 170 8.74 -19.44 -23.81
N ALA A 171 7.89 -19.99 -24.66
CA ALA A 171 6.44 -19.86 -24.54
C ALA A 171 5.97 -20.33 -23.15
N GLY A 172 5.01 -19.61 -22.58
CA GLY A 172 4.51 -19.84 -21.23
C GLY A 172 5.23 -19.05 -20.14
N GLN A 173 6.34 -18.37 -20.42
CA GLN A 173 7.02 -17.48 -19.46
C GLN A 173 6.47 -16.06 -19.48
N ILE A 174 6.76 -15.30 -18.40
CA ILE A 174 6.35 -13.91 -18.28
C ILE A 174 7.07 -13.07 -19.35
N ARG A 175 6.30 -12.39 -20.17
CA ARG A 175 6.78 -11.43 -21.15
C ARG A 175 6.82 -10.04 -20.51
N VAL A 176 7.99 -9.42 -20.52
CA VAL A 176 8.21 -8.05 -20.03
C VAL A 176 8.61 -7.13 -21.17
N GLN A 177 8.44 -5.84 -20.95
CA GLN A 177 8.79 -4.83 -21.92
C GLN A 177 10.31 -4.68 -22.00
N ASP A 178 10.86 -4.81 -23.20
CA ASP A 178 12.20 -4.38 -23.56
C ASP A 178 12.11 -2.87 -23.86
N LEU A 179 12.62 -2.05 -22.93
CA LEU A 179 12.42 -0.60 -22.96
C LEU A 179 13.33 0.08 -23.99
N ASN A 180 14.56 -0.42 -24.14
CA ASN A 180 15.58 0.14 -25.03
C ASN A 180 15.67 -0.59 -26.40
N ASN A 181 14.91 -1.69 -26.57
CA ASN A 181 14.86 -2.54 -27.78
C ASN A 181 16.20 -3.18 -28.14
N ASP A 182 17.03 -3.54 -27.16
CA ASP A 182 18.33 -4.18 -27.41
C ASP A 182 18.27 -5.72 -27.41
N LYS A 183 17.06 -6.29 -27.28
CA LYS A 183 16.76 -7.73 -27.26
C LYS A 183 17.31 -8.44 -25.99
N LYS A 184 17.57 -7.68 -24.96
CA LYS A 184 17.93 -8.18 -23.63
C LYS A 184 16.93 -7.64 -22.61
N ILE A 185 16.78 -8.35 -21.52
CA ILE A 185 16.00 -7.85 -20.38
C ILE A 185 16.94 -7.78 -19.19
N ASP A 186 17.27 -6.56 -18.80
CA ASP A 186 18.18 -6.29 -17.70
C ASP A 186 17.74 -5.06 -16.85
N ALA A 187 18.69 -4.46 -16.14
CA ALA A 187 18.41 -3.31 -15.30
C ALA A 187 17.98 -2.06 -16.08
N SER A 188 18.31 -1.97 -17.38
CA SER A 188 17.95 -0.84 -18.25
C SER A 188 16.47 -0.84 -18.65
N ASP A 189 15.79 -2.00 -18.51
CA ASP A 189 14.37 -2.17 -18.82
C ASP A 189 13.44 -1.88 -17.66
N ARG A 190 14.04 -1.58 -16.50
CA ARG A 190 13.25 -1.19 -15.32
C ARG A 190 12.69 0.20 -15.48
N GLN A 191 11.43 0.36 -15.07
CA GLN A 191 10.71 1.62 -15.12
C GLN A 191 9.78 1.75 -13.91
N ILE A 192 9.28 2.93 -13.67
CA ILE A 192 8.24 3.14 -12.67
C ILE A 192 6.93 2.59 -13.23
N ILE A 193 6.42 1.52 -12.61
CA ILE A 193 5.20 0.82 -13.05
C ILE A 193 3.98 1.15 -12.19
N GLY A 194 4.15 1.96 -11.16
CA GLY A 194 3.12 2.42 -10.26
C GLY A 194 3.65 2.87 -8.91
N ASN A 195 2.76 3.13 -8.00
CA ASN A 195 3.11 3.47 -6.63
C ASN A 195 2.05 2.94 -5.64
N PHE A 196 2.42 2.94 -4.36
CA PHE A 196 1.56 2.50 -3.26
C PHE A 196 0.71 3.65 -2.68
N GLN A 197 0.87 4.88 -3.14
CA GLN A 197 0.09 6.02 -2.68
C GLN A 197 -1.27 6.03 -3.40
N PRO A 198 -2.39 6.11 -2.66
CA PRO A 198 -3.71 6.25 -3.27
C PRO A 198 -3.83 7.55 -4.08
N LYS A 199 -4.58 7.51 -5.17
CA LYS A 199 -4.95 8.75 -5.88
C LYS A 199 -5.91 9.60 -5.06
N TRP A 200 -6.81 8.96 -4.32
CA TRP A 200 -7.69 9.61 -3.37
C TRP A 200 -8.25 8.58 -2.39
N GLU A 201 -8.68 9.08 -1.25
CA GLU A 201 -9.41 8.34 -0.24
C GLU A 201 -10.64 9.13 0.19
N GLY A 202 -11.64 8.44 0.71
CA GLY A 202 -12.83 9.12 1.18
C GLY A 202 -13.83 8.16 1.82
N GLY A 203 -14.85 8.74 2.43
CA GLY A 203 -15.88 7.96 3.09
C GLY A 203 -17.23 8.65 3.10
N ILE A 204 -18.25 7.85 3.28
CA ILE A 204 -19.63 8.32 3.44
C ILE A 204 -20.19 7.66 4.69
N THR A 205 -20.64 8.49 5.61
CA THR A 205 -21.42 8.03 6.78
C THR A 205 -22.88 8.43 6.58
N ASN A 206 -23.75 7.44 6.44
CA ASN A 206 -25.18 7.66 6.40
C ASN A 206 -25.79 7.38 7.77
N ARG A 207 -26.65 8.27 8.24
CA ARG A 207 -27.41 8.12 9.47
C ARG A 207 -28.89 8.29 9.16
N PHE A 208 -29.65 7.28 9.53
CA PHE A 208 -31.09 7.27 9.42
C PHE A 208 -31.68 7.17 10.80
N SER A 209 -32.72 7.93 11.08
CA SER A 209 -33.51 7.72 12.28
C SER A 209 -35.00 7.76 11.94
N PHE A 210 -35.77 6.89 12.58
CA PHE A 210 -37.21 6.85 12.50
C PHE A 210 -37.79 6.34 13.81
N LYS A 211 -38.56 7.21 14.46
CA LYS A 211 -39.10 6.92 15.80
C LYS A 211 -37.99 6.50 16.76
N ASN A 212 -38.02 5.26 17.20
CA ASN A 212 -37.08 4.69 18.16
C ASN A 212 -35.91 3.93 17.53
N PHE A 213 -35.87 3.85 16.20
CA PHE A 213 -34.80 3.18 15.47
C PHE A 213 -33.77 4.17 14.96
N ASP A 214 -32.50 3.79 15.06
CA ASP A 214 -31.37 4.47 14.43
C ASP A 214 -30.54 3.46 13.63
N LEU A 215 -30.13 3.86 12.42
CA LEU A 215 -29.23 3.08 11.57
C LEU A 215 -28.08 3.98 11.11
N THR A 216 -26.86 3.54 11.37
CA THR A 216 -25.67 4.18 10.83
C THR A 216 -24.91 3.21 9.94
N ALA A 217 -24.54 3.65 8.75
CA ALA A 217 -23.74 2.88 7.80
C ALA A 217 -22.54 3.72 7.35
N VAL A 218 -21.34 3.15 7.46
CA VAL A 218 -20.07 3.79 7.08
C VAL A 218 -19.49 3.04 5.89
N VAL A 219 -19.29 3.75 4.80
CA VAL A 219 -18.62 3.27 3.59
C VAL A 219 -17.30 4.02 3.45
N TYR A 220 -16.25 3.31 3.08
CA TYR A 220 -14.92 3.87 2.86
C TYR A 220 -14.36 3.40 1.52
N ALA A 221 -13.70 4.30 0.83
CA ALA A 221 -13.06 4.07 -0.46
C ALA A 221 -11.58 4.49 -0.41
N ARG A 222 -10.74 3.69 -1.05
CA ARG A 222 -9.33 4.00 -1.31
C ARG A 222 -9.03 3.60 -2.75
N MET A 223 -8.59 4.54 -3.57
CA MET A 223 -8.58 4.33 -5.02
C MET A 223 -7.25 4.70 -5.67
N GLY A 224 -6.88 3.93 -6.68
CA GLY A 224 -5.78 4.24 -7.60
C GLY A 224 -4.40 4.01 -7.03
N MET A 225 -4.22 3.03 -6.16
CA MET A 225 -2.94 2.57 -5.63
C MET A 225 -2.63 1.14 -6.06
N LYS A 226 -1.36 0.77 -5.99
CA LYS A 226 -0.93 -0.63 -6.05
C LYS A 226 -0.79 -1.20 -4.64
N ILE A 227 -0.89 -2.51 -4.53
CA ILE A 227 -0.52 -3.29 -3.35
C ILE A 227 0.46 -4.37 -3.76
N LEU A 228 1.33 -4.74 -2.84
CA LEU A 228 2.20 -5.90 -2.98
C LEU A 228 1.53 -7.11 -2.36
N VAL A 229 1.47 -8.21 -3.10
CA VAL A 229 0.89 -9.48 -2.68
C VAL A 229 1.99 -10.55 -2.67
N PRO A 230 2.75 -10.68 -1.57
CA PRO A 230 3.95 -11.51 -1.51
C PRO A 230 3.70 -13.01 -1.74
N TYR A 231 2.53 -13.50 -1.37
CA TYR A 231 2.19 -14.92 -1.55
C TYR A 231 1.86 -15.31 -2.99
N VAL A 232 1.78 -14.35 -3.91
CA VAL A 232 1.66 -14.62 -5.36
C VAL A 232 3.03 -14.68 -6.01
N THR A 233 4.03 -14.03 -5.42
CA THR A 233 5.42 -14.10 -5.84
C THR A 233 6.15 -15.16 -5.03
N SER A 234 7.19 -15.77 -5.58
CA SER A 234 8.00 -16.75 -4.85
C SER A 234 8.94 -16.13 -3.80
N ASP A 235 9.00 -14.79 -3.70
CA ASP A 235 9.99 -14.08 -2.89
C ASP A 235 9.67 -13.99 -1.40
N GLY A 236 8.48 -14.35 -0.96
CA GLY A 236 8.04 -14.17 0.42
C GLY A 236 8.08 -15.41 1.32
N GLY A 237 8.71 -16.51 0.89
CA GLY A 237 8.65 -17.77 1.62
C GLY A 237 7.26 -18.43 1.64
N PHE A 238 6.26 -17.73 1.15
CA PHE A 238 4.94 -18.25 0.81
C PHE A 238 4.88 -18.44 -0.69
N GLN A 239 4.79 -19.67 -1.05
CA GLN A 239 4.96 -20.09 -2.40
C GLN A 239 3.55 -20.27 -2.96
N GLY A 240 3.06 -19.19 -3.50
CA GLY A 240 1.73 -19.11 -4.08
C GLY A 240 1.48 -20.19 -5.12
N TYR A 241 0.96 -19.84 -6.26
CA TYR A 241 0.65 -20.82 -7.29
C TYR A 241 1.90 -21.43 -7.97
N THR A 242 3.06 -20.78 -7.90
CA THR A 242 4.29 -21.19 -8.60
C THR A 242 5.08 -22.28 -7.88
N PHE A 243 4.68 -22.66 -6.66
CA PHE A 243 5.47 -23.54 -5.82
C PHE A 243 5.02 -24.99 -5.88
N PHE A 244 5.87 -25.80 -6.48
CA PHE A 244 5.58 -27.20 -6.73
C PHE A 244 5.99 -28.14 -5.62
N MET A 245 7.01 -27.82 -4.87
CA MET A 245 7.77 -28.85 -4.17
C MET A 245 7.43 -29.02 -2.70
N GLN A 246 7.00 -28.01 -1.97
CA GLN A 246 6.92 -28.10 -0.51
C GLN A 246 5.52 -27.92 0.12
N SER A 247 4.58 -27.26 -0.54
CA SER A 247 3.27 -27.01 0.05
C SER A 247 2.15 -27.09 -0.99
N ARG A 248 1.75 -28.26 -1.32
CA ARG A 248 0.63 -28.49 -2.27
C ARG A 248 -0.74 -28.12 -1.71
N ASN A 249 -0.81 -27.75 -0.43
CA ASN A 249 -2.00 -27.36 0.24
C ASN A 249 -2.13 -25.83 0.19
N ASN A 250 -3.29 -25.30 -0.15
CA ASN A 250 -3.59 -23.88 -0.20
C ASN A 250 -2.99 -23.08 -1.38
N GLN A 251 -2.82 -23.72 -2.52
CA GLN A 251 -2.46 -23.00 -3.74
C GLN A 251 -3.62 -22.12 -4.23
N LEU A 252 -3.30 -20.94 -4.73
CA LEU A 252 -4.27 -20.08 -5.39
C LEU A 252 -4.75 -20.73 -6.69
N LYS A 253 -6.05 -20.75 -6.91
CA LYS A 253 -6.60 -21.10 -8.21
C LYS A 253 -6.42 -19.89 -9.14
N VAL A 254 -5.45 -19.98 -10.06
CA VAL A 254 -5.15 -18.94 -11.03
C VAL A 254 -5.33 -19.45 -12.45
N ASP A 255 -5.60 -18.52 -13.35
CA ASP A 255 -5.64 -18.77 -14.79
C ASP A 255 -4.22 -18.78 -15.34
N TYR A 256 -3.59 -19.94 -15.46
CA TYR A 256 -2.23 -20.09 -15.93
C TYR A 256 -2.16 -20.55 -17.39
N TRP A 257 -1.08 -20.15 -18.04
CA TRP A 257 -0.87 -20.47 -19.43
C TRP A 257 -0.58 -21.96 -19.66
N THR A 258 -1.19 -22.49 -20.73
CA THR A 258 -0.82 -23.79 -21.33
C THR A 258 -0.95 -23.63 -22.86
N PRO A 259 -0.38 -24.54 -23.67
CA PRO A 259 -0.57 -24.49 -25.14
C PRO A 259 -2.05 -24.50 -25.57
N THR A 260 -2.95 -25.02 -24.74
CA THR A 260 -4.39 -25.08 -24.98
C THR A 260 -5.18 -23.99 -24.24
N ASN A 261 -4.50 -23.21 -23.40
CA ASN A 261 -5.08 -22.10 -22.65
C ASN A 261 -4.16 -20.86 -22.76
N PRO A 262 -4.17 -20.12 -23.88
CA PRO A 262 -3.24 -19.02 -24.16
C PRO A 262 -3.62 -17.75 -23.37
N THR A 263 -3.59 -17.80 -22.05
CA THR A 263 -3.84 -16.65 -21.18
C THR A 263 -2.63 -15.75 -21.03
N ASN A 264 -2.84 -14.48 -20.69
CA ASN A 264 -1.81 -13.52 -20.30
C ASN A 264 -1.78 -13.28 -18.77
N ALA A 265 -2.55 -14.02 -17.99
CA ALA A 265 -2.68 -13.81 -16.55
C ALA A 265 -1.43 -14.32 -15.79
N PHE A 266 -1.20 -15.62 -15.82
CA PHE A 266 -0.09 -16.26 -15.11
C PHE A 266 0.75 -17.15 -16.04
N PRO A 267 2.06 -17.27 -15.77
CA PRO A 267 2.94 -18.12 -16.55
C PRO A 267 2.60 -19.61 -16.35
N GLN A 268 3.16 -20.42 -17.22
CA GLN A 268 3.11 -21.87 -17.09
C GLN A 268 3.79 -22.30 -15.77
N PRO A 269 3.15 -23.17 -14.97
CA PRO A 269 3.80 -23.80 -13.84
C PRO A 269 4.99 -24.65 -14.30
N ASP A 270 6.13 -24.50 -13.67
CA ASP A 270 7.35 -25.22 -13.98
C ASP A 270 7.82 -26.01 -12.75
N ALA A 271 7.95 -27.32 -12.89
CA ALA A 271 8.39 -28.19 -11.81
C ALA A 271 9.91 -28.11 -11.55
N SER A 272 10.65 -27.52 -12.47
CA SER A 272 12.12 -27.41 -12.40
C SER A 272 12.59 -26.12 -11.72
N THR A 273 11.72 -25.12 -11.61
CA THR A 273 12.04 -23.86 -10.98
C THR A 273 10.95 -23.40 -10.02
N ASP A 274 11.37 -23.04 -8.83
CA ASP A 274 10.49 -22.50 -7.79
C ASP A 274 10.12 -21.03 -8.06
N LYS A 275 10.81 -20.39 -8.99
CA LYS A 275 10.74 -18.96 -9.21
C LYS A 275 10.78 -18.63 -10.70
N PRO A 276 9.64 -18.39 -11.35
CA PRO A 276 9.64 -17.93 -12.72
C PRO A 276 10.42 -16.61 -12.86
N LEU A 277 11.09 -16.46 -14.00
CA LEU A 277 11.70 -15.17 -14.34
C LEU A 277 10.66 -14.05 -14.25
N PHE A 278 11.04 -12.93 -13.65
CA PHE A 278 10.18 -11.74 -13.48
C PHE A 278 8.93 -11.96 -12.62
N SER A 279 8.95 -12.95 -11.73
CA SER A 279 7.83 -13.28 -10.84
C SER A 279 7.40 -12.12 -9.93
N SER A 280 8.30 -11.19 -9.60
CA SER A 280 7.97 -9.96 -8.87
C SER A 280 6.80 -9.20 -9.48
N THR A 281 6.72 -9.19 -10.81
CA THR A 281 5.68 -8.47 -11.56
C THR A 281 4.26 -9.01 -11.32
N LEU A 282 4.14 -10.24 -10.85
CA LEU A 282 2.84 -10.87 -10.52
C LEU A 282 2.27 -10.35 -9.19
N GLY A 283 3.12 -9.86 -8.31
CA GLY A 283 2.72 -9.38 -6.98
C GLY A 283 2.18 -7.96 -6.94
N TYR A 284 2.34 -7.17 -8.00
CA TYR A 284 1.89 -5.78 -8.03
C TYR A 284 0.46 -5.68 -8.55
N MET A 285 -0.49 -5.66 -7.64
CA MET A 285 -1.91 -5.68 -7.96
C MET A 285 -2.58 -4.32 -7.76
N ASP A 286 -3.77 -4.16 -8.33
CA ASP A 286 -4.62 -3.01 -8.06
C ASP A 286 -5.23 -3.16 -6.66
N GLY A 287 -4.83 -2.26 -5.76
CA GLY A 287 -5.28 -2.22 -4.38
C GLY A 287 -6.52 -1.36 -4.14
N SER A 288 -7.16 -0.89 -5.20
CA SER A 288 -8.37 -0.06 -5.08
C SER A 288 -9.53 -0.84 -4.44
N PHE A 289 -10.27 -0.16 -3.57
CA PHE A 289 -11.46 -0.75 -2.98
C PHE A 289 -12.48 0.27 -2.49
N ILE A 290 -13.73 -0.18 -2.42
CA ILE A 290 -14.83 0.45 -1.69
C ILE A 290 -15.42 -0.61 -0.77
N LYS A 291 -15.48 -0.35 0.54
CA LYS A 291 -16.01 -1.30 1.50
C LYS A 291 -16.94 -0.67 2.53
N CYS A 292 -17.88 -1.44 2.99
CA CYS A 292 -18.64 -1.10 4.18
C CYS A 292 -17.79 -1.37 5.42
N ARG A 293 -17.48 -0.31 6.19
CA ARG A 293 -16.70 -0.40 7.43
C ARG A 293 -17.53 -0.88 8.58
N SER A 294 -18.75 -0.34 8.68
CA SER A 294 -19.67 -0.71 9.74
C SER A 294 -21.11 -0.43 9.38
N ILE A 295 -21.99 -1.24 9.94
CA ILE A 295 -23.43 -1.01 9.99
C ILE A 295 -23.84 -1.16 11.46
N ASN A 296 -24.53 -0.17 11.99
CA ASN A 296 -25.02 -0.19 13.35
C ASN A 296 -26.51 0.11 13.34
N LEU A 297 -27.34 -0.84 13.81
CA LEU A 297 -28.76 -0.69 13.96
C LEU A 297 -29.11 -0.68 15.45
N GLY A 298 -29.70 0.40 15.92
CA GLY A 298 -30.10 0.58 17.29
C GLY A 298 -31.62 0.72 17.44
N TYR A 299 -32.11 0.29 18.59
CA TYR A 299 -33.46 0.54 19.06
C TYR A 299 -33.42 1.08 20.48
N THR A 300 -34.02 2.27 20.70
CA THR A 300 -34.15 2.88 22.01
C THR A 300 -35.54 2.63 22.54
N VAL A 301 -35.64 2.02 23.73
CA VAL A 301 -36.91 1.70 24.34
C VAL A 301 -37.62 3.00 24.75
N PRO A 302 -38.93 3.14 24.45
CA PRO A 302 -39.70 4.33 24.84
C PRO A 302 -39.64 4.63 26.34
N ALA A 303 -39.48 5.93 26.65
CA ALA A 303 -39.37 6.38 28.04
C ALA A 303 -40.58 5.99 28.91
N ASP A 304 -41.80 6.02 28.37
CA ASP A 304 -43.02 5.68 29.06
C ASP A 304 -43.02 4.26 29.65
N PHE A 305 -42.33 3.33 28.97
CA PHE A 305 -42.14 1.96 29.45
C PHE A 305 -41.11 1.90 30.59
N LEU A 306 -40.04 2.69 30.48
CA LEU A 306 -38.88 2.65 31.37
C LEU A 306 -39.14 3.36 32.71
N ASN A 307 -39.99 4.37 32.74
CA ASN A 307 -40.33 5.14 33.91
C ASN A 307 -40.86 4.24 35.08
N LYS A 308 -41.51 3.12 34.74
CA LYS A 308 -41.97 2.14 35.70
C LYS A 308 -40.85 1.45 36.49
N PHE A 309 -39.65 1.42 35.88
CA PHE A 309 -38.46 0.71 36.39
C PHE A 309 -37.40 1.67 36.93
N ARG A 310 -37.66 3.00 36.94
CA ARG A 310 -36.68 4.04 37.30
C ARG A 310 -35.40 3.98 36.45
N ILE A 311 -35.53 3.60 35.19
CA ILE A 311 -34.45 3.55 34.20
C ILE A 311 -34.62 4.72 33.25
N ASN A 312 -33.56 5.52 33.06
CA ASN A 312 -33.62 6.71 32.21
C ASN A 312 -33.59 6.38 30.72
N SER A 313 -32.78 5.40 30.31
CA SER A 313 -32.67 5.00 28.91
C SER A 313 -32.18 3.56 28.78
N VAL A 314 -32.75 2.86 27.81
CA VAL A 314 -32.30 1.53 27.36
C VAL A 314 -32.16 1.56 25.85
N ARG A 315 -30.97 1.27 25.33
CA ARG A 315 -30.76 1.10 23.90
C ARG A 315 -30.12 -0.26 23.63
N VAL A 316 -30.79 -1.06 22.80
CA VAL A 316 -30.26 -2.32 22.27
C VAL A 316 -29.74 -2.06 20.87
N TYR A 317 -28.56 -2.61 20.52
CA TYR A 317 -28.03 -2.44 19.18
C TYR A 317 -27.33 -3.69 18.66
N VAL A 318 -27.31 -3.80 17.35
CA VAL A 318 -26.52 -4.78 16.60
C VAL A 318 -25.55 -4.01 15.71
N SER A 319 -24.28 -4.37 15.76
CA SER A 319 -23.25 -3.78 14.93
C SER A 319 -22.53 -4.86 14.13
N ALA A 320 -22.35 -4.61 12.83
CA ALA A 320 -21.51 -5.40 11.96
C ALA A 320 -20.29 -4.57 11.55
N VAL A 321 -19.09 -5.09 11.80
CA VAL A 321 -17.82 -4.46 11.41
C VAL A 321 -17.24 -5.21 10.23
N ASN A 322 -16.79 -4.48 9.20
CA ASN A 322 -16.30 -5.01 7.92
C ASN A 322 -17.24 -6.04 7.28
N PRO A 323 -18.57 -5.78 7.20
CA PRO A 323 -19.52 -6.80 6.76
C PRO A 323 -19.28 -7.27 5.32
N PHE A 324 -18.91 -6.37 4.40
CA PHE A 324 -18.69 -6.71 3.00
C PHE A 324 -17.86 -5.64 2.27
N ILE A 325 -17.26 -6.08 1.17
CA ILE A 325 -16.59 -5.24 0.18
C ILE A 325 -17.55 -5.01 -0.98
N ILE A 326 -17.69 -3.74 -1.37
CA ILE A 326 -18.58 -3.31 -2.45
C ILE A 326 -17.87 -3.43 -3.79
N TYR A 327 -16.59 -3.02 -3.81
CA TYR A 327 -15.74 -3.05 -4.99
C TYR A 327 -14.30 -3.34 -4.61
N SER A 328 -13.67 -4.25 -5.31
CA SER A 328 -12.22 -4.46 -5.30
C SER A 328 -11.82 -5.40 -6.43
N PRO A 329 -10.92 -5.01 -7.33
CA PRO A 329 -10.32 -5.91 -8.33
C PRO A 329 -9.63 -7.10 -7.67
N PHE A 330 -8.85 -6.86 -6.62
CA PHE A 330 -8.13 -7.88 -5.86
C PHE A 330 -9.04 -9.02 -5.34
N VAL A 331 -10.21 -8.65 -4.79
CA VAL A 331 -11.19 -9.62 -4.28
C VAL A 331 -11.93 -10.31 -5.42
N LYS A 332 -12.30 -9.55 -6.46
CA LYS A 332 -12.98 -10.06 -7.64
C LYS A 332 -12.16 -11.13 -8.35
N ASP A 333 -10.85 -10.91 -8.45
CA ASP A 333 -9.93 -11.82 -9.12
C ASP A 333 -9.50 -13.01 -8.23
N GLY A 334 -10.03 -13.10 -7.01
CA GLY A 334 -9.86 -14.25 -6.11
C GLY A 334 -8.53 -14.29 -5.35
N PHE A 335 -7.79 -13.17 -5.29
CA PHE A 335 -6.49 -13.15 -4.61
C PHE A 335 -6.58 -13.05 -3.10
N GLY A 336 -7.70 -12.65 -2.54
CA GLY A 336 -7.88 -12.61 -1.09
C GLY A 336 -9.21 -11.99 -0.68
N PRO A 337 -9.52 -12.03 0.61
CA PRO A 337 -10.80 -11.54 1.13
C PRO A 337 -10.86 -10.03 1.31
N ASP A 338 -9.73 -9.34 1.43
CA ASP A 338 -9.66 -7.89 1.68
C ASP A 338 -8.34 -7.29 1.15
N PRO A 339 -8.38 -6.26 0.30
CA PRO A 339 -7.21 -5.58 -0.22
C PRO A 339 -6.59 -4.60 0.77
N GLU A 340 -7.21 -4.36 1.92
CA GLU A 340 -6.67 -3.45 2.92
C GLU A 340 -5.47 -4.09 3.61
N GLY A 341 -4.30 -3.49 3.36
CA GLY A 341 -3.04 -3.99 3.88
C GLY A 341 -3.00 -4.05 5.41
N ASN A 342 -2.32 -5.05 5.93
CA ASN A 342 -2.22 -5.33 7.36
C ASN A 342 -1.19 -4.47 8.08
N GLY A 343 -0.65 -3.49 7.43
CA GLY A 343 0.37 -2.61 7.96
C GLY A 343 1.51 -2.35 6.98
N TYR A 344 2.33 -1.39 7.31
CA TYR A 344 3.55 -1.09 6.59
C TYR A 344 4.59 -2.17 6.87
N GLY A 345 5.00 -2.88 5.82
CA GLY A 345 6.24 -3.64 5.85
C GLY A 345 6.31 -4.75 6.87
N GLY A 346 5.54 -5.81 6.69
CA GLY A 346 6.01 -7.12 7.11
C GLY A 346 7.30 -7.39 6.34
N GLY A 347 8.40 -7.68 7.04
CA GLY A 347 9.71 -7.82 6.46
C GLY A 347 9.70 -8.62 5.17
N VAL A 348 9.96 -7.95 4.08
CA VAL A 348 10.29 -8.60 2.84
C VAL A 348 11.68 -9.13 3.06
N SER A 349 11.80 -10.45 3.16
CA SER A 349 13.11 -11.07 3.20
C SER A 349 13.88 -10.62 1.96
N SER A 350 15.13 -10.35 2.17
CA SER A 350 16.19 -9.90 1.30
C SER A 350 16.30 -10.58 -0.07
N GLY A 351 15.28 -10.49 -0.90
CA GLY A 351 15.29 -11.10 -2.23
C GLY A 351 14.67 -10.23 -3.31
N GLN A 352 14.00 -9.15 -2.95
CA GLN A 352 13.48 -8.22 -3.95
C GLN A 352 14.59 -7.34 -4.50
N ALA A 353 14.69 -7.31 -5.81
CA ALA A 353 15.67 -6.52 -6.54
C ALA A 353 15.64 -5.07 -6.06
N GLY A 354 16.70 -4.65 -5.37
CA GLY A 354 16.90 -3.30 -4.87
C GLY A 354 17.05 -3.13 -3.37
N TYR A 355 16.75 -4.15 -2.56
CA TYR A 355 17.00 -4.10 -1.12
C TYR A 355 18.07 -5.11 -0.72
N THR A 356 19.31 -4.68 -0.66
CA THR A 356 20.35 -5.42 0.04
C THR A 356 20.12 -5.27 1.54
N SER A 357 19.87 -6.38 2.20
CA SER A 357 19.88 -6.51 3.65
C SER A 357 21.21 -5.98 4.18
N GLY A 358 21.19 -4.91 4.93
CA GLY A 358 22.40 -4.62 5.66
C GLY A 358 22.67 -3.19 6.12
N THR A 359 21.84 -2.21 5.86
CA THR A 359 22.04 -0.90 6.48
C THR A 359 20.70 -0.18 6.58
N SER A 360 20.29 0.12 7.82
CA SER A 360 19.23 1.05 8.21
C SER A 360 18.13 1.20 7.16
N ALA A 361 17.24 0.22 7.13
CA ALA A 361 16.10 0.24 6.23
C ALA A 361 15.38 1.59 6.36
N ALA A 362 15.36 2.35 5.29
CA ALA A 362 14.28 3.30 5.10
C ALA A 362 12.97 2.54 5.40
N PRO A 363 12.05 3.10 6.18
CA PRO A 363 10.84 2.39 6.55
C PRO A 363 10.19 1.90 5.26
N ASN A 364 10.01 0.58 5.18
CA ASN A 364 9.41 -0.05 4.01
C ASN A 364 7.96 0.46 3.92
N ARG A 365 7.71 1.44 3.05
CA ARG A 365 6.42 2.08 2.87
C ARG A 365 5.52 1.32 1.88
N GLN A 366 5.89 0.09 1.56
CA GLN A 366 5.09 -0.75 0.68
C GLN A 366 3.84 -1.22 1.42
N ILE A 367 2.69 -0.97 0.85
CA ILE A 367 1.44 -1.54 1.36
C ILE A 367 1.35 -2.97 0.85
N SER A 368 1.46 -3.92 1.77
CA SER A 368 1.37 -5.34 1.45
C SER A 368 0.13 -5.99 2.06
N VAL A 369 -0.42 -6.96 1.35
CA VAL A 369 -1.46 -7.85 1.85
C VAL A 369 -0.85 -9.23 2.07
N ASN A 370 -0.76 -9.63 3.34
CA ASN A 370 -0.20 -10.92 3.74
C ASN A 370 -1.31 -11.93 4.06
N ALA A 371 -1.04 -13.20 3.77
CA ALA A 371 -1.97 -14.30 4.05
C ALA A 371 -2.22 -14.53 5.55
N ASN A 372 -1.30 -14.07 6.42
CA ASN A 372 -1.32 -14.39 7.85
C ASN A 372 -2.26 -13.54 8.70
N ASN A 373 -2.80 -12.46 8.16
CA ASN A 373 -3.65 -11.52 8.91
C ASN A 373 -4.85 -11.05 8.08
N PRO A 374 -5.80 -11.93 7.74
CA PRO A 374 -7.00 -11.50 7.04
C PRO A 374 -7.82 -10.55 7.94
N SER A 375 -8.44 -9.54 7.35
CA SER A 375 -9.41 -8.72 8.06
C SER A 375 -10.58 -9.56 8.52
N THR A 376 -11.02 -9.32 9.76
CA THR A 376 -12.13 -10.09 10.35
C THR A 376 -13.46 -9.37 10.17
N ARG A 377 -14.53 -10.14 9.98
CA ARG A 377 -15.90 -9.67 10.13
C ARG A 377 -16.33 -9.89 11.57
N GLN A 378 -16.96 -8.90 12.17
CA GLN A 378 -17.43 -8.99 13.55
C GLN A 378 -18.90 -8.61 13.62
N PHE A 379 -19.65 -9.34 14.44
CA PHE A 379 -21.03 -9.04 14.77
C PHE A 379 -21.14 -8.87 16.28
N ILE A 380 -21.67 -7.74 16.69
CA ILE A 380 -21.72 -7.33 18.10
C ILE A 380 -23.17 -7.06 18.44
N LEU A 381 -23.66 -7.69 19.50
CA LEU A 381 -24.92 -7.32 20.15
C LEU A 381 -24.59 -6.56 21.43
N GLY A 382 -25.16 -5.39 21.61
CA GLY A 382 -24.89 -4.55 22.76
C GLY A 382 -26.15 -3.97 23.41
N LEU A 383 -26.01 -3.66 24.67
CA LEU A 383 -27.04 -3.06 25.52
C LEU A 383 -26.45 -1.86 26.27
N ASN A 384 -27.04 -0.68 26.09
CA ASN A 384 -26.70 0.51 26.83
C ASN A 384 -27.82 0.81 27.82
N LEU A 385 -27.49 0.90 29.12
CA LEU A 385 -28.40 1.25 30.22
C LEU A 385 -27.95 2.55 30.84
N LYS A 386 -28.90 3.46 31.08
CA LYS A 386 -28.69 4.69 31.86
C LYS A 386 -29.73 4.77 32.96
N PHE A 387 -29.25 4.85 34.18
CA PHE A 387 -30.05 4.98 35.42
C PHE A 387 -30.18 6.43 35.86
#